data_43df738215e79e543c123273a9a37342
#
_entry.id   43df738215e79e543c123273a9a37342
#
_cell.length_a   1.000
_cell.length_b   1.000
_cell.length_c   1.000
_cell.angle_alpha   90.00
_cell.angle_beta   90.00
_cell.angle_gamma   90.00
#
_symmetry.space_group_name_H-M   'P 1'
#
loop_
_entity.id
_entity.type
_entity.pdbx_description
1 polymer ?
#
loop_
_entity_poly.entity_id
_entity_poly.type
_entity_poly.pdbx_seq_one_letter_code
_entity_poly.pdbx_strand_id
1 'polypeptide(L)'
;EMKMRWLAHMAHVVLSRIFTTRQAEQMQPNLTAREIEVLKWTADGKTSADISSLLDVSENTVNFHVKNAVYKLQTTNKTAATVRAAMLGLLG
;
A
#
# COMPACT_ATOMS: atom_id res chain seq x y z
N GLU A 1 9.75 -36.22 -26.22
CA GLU A 1 10.70 -35.15 -25.97
C GLU A 1 10.05 -33.77 -26.06
N MET A 2 9.23 -33.53 -27.07
CA MET A 2 8.47 -32.27 -27.14
C MET A 2 7.56 -32.08 -25.96
N LYS A 3 6.94 -33.13 -25.44
CA LYS A 3 6.10 -33.08 -24.23
C LYS A 3 6.91 -32.72 -22.99
N MET A 4 8.11 -33.23 -22.85
CA MET A 4 8.98 -32.92 -21.70
C MET A 4 9.44 -31.47 -21.70
N ARG A 5 9.79 -30.92 -22.88
CA ARG A 5 10.15 -29.50 -23.00
C ARG A 5 8.98 -28.58 -22.65
N TRP A 6 7.79 -28.93 -23.11
CA TRP A 6 6.59 -28.16 -22.86
C TRP A 6 6.24 -28.15 -21.37
N LEU A 7 6.30 -29.30 -20.70
CA LEU A 7 6.03 -29.43 -19.26
C LEU A 7 7.06 -28.64 -18.43
N ALA A 8 8.33 -28.70 -18.81
CA ALA A 8 9.38 -27.94 -18.12
C ALA A 8 9.13 -26.44 -18.24
N HIS A 9 8.72 -25.96 -19.42
CA HIS A 9 8.40 -24.56 -19.64
C HIS A 9 7.20 -24.11 -18.79
N MET A 10 6.14 -24.90 -18.73
CA MET A 10 4.96 -24.62 -17.91
C MET A 10 5.30 -24.56 -16.44
N ALA A 11 6.09 -25.50 -15.94
CA ALA A 11 6.54 -25.51 -14.54
C ALA A 11 7.32 -24.25 -14.21
N HIS A 12 8.20 -23.80 -15.11
CA HIS A 12 8.97 -22.57 -14.92
C HIS A 12 8.07 -21.33 -14.84
N VAL A 13 7.08 -21.22 -15.71
CA VAL A 13 6.13 -20.09 -15.71
C VAL A 13 5.33 -20.06 -14.42
N VAL A 14 4.83 -21.19 -13.94
CA VAL A 14 4.06 -21.30 -12.70
C VAL A 14 4.93 -20.91 -11.51
N LEU A 15 6.14 -21.42 -11.42
CA LEU A 15 7.08 -21.09 -10.34
C LEU A 15 7.43 -19.59 -10.34
N SER A 16 7.64 -19.02 -11.53
CA SER A 16 7.92 -17.59 -11.66
C SER A 16 6.77 -16.73 -11.13
N ARG A 17 5.53 -17.12 -11.41
CA ARG A 17 4.34 -16.41 -10.92
C ARG A 17 4.24 -16.49 -9.40
N ILE A 18 4.43 -17.67 -8.82
CA ILE A 18 4.39 -17.89 -7.37
C ILE A 18 5.47 -17.04 -6.70
N PHE A 19 6.68 -17.04 -7.23
CA PHE A 19 7.80 -16.28 -6.69
C PHE A 19 7.51 -14.77 -6.74
N THR A 20 6.99 -14.27 -7.86
CA THR A 20 6.63 -12.85 -8.02
C THR A 20 5.54 -12.44 -7.03
N THR A 21 4.52 -13.29 -6.83
CA THR A 21 3.46 -13.03 -5.87
C THR A 21 4.01 -12.93 -4.45
N ARG A 22 4.91 -13.83 -4.06
CA ARG A 22 5.54 -13.80 -2.75
C ARG A 22 6.39 -12.54 -2.56
N GLN A 23 7.13 -12.13 -3.58
CA GLN A 23 7.92 -10.89 -3.53
C GLN A 23 7.01 -9.68 -3.38
N ALA A 24 5.90 -9.64 -4.11
CA ALA A 24 4.92 -8.55 -3.99
C ALA A 24 4.33 -8.48 -2.56
N GLU A 25 4.01 -9.64 -1.97
CA GLU A 25 3.53 -9.70 -0.59
C GLU A 25 4.60 -9.24 0.40
N GLN A 26 5.85 -9.64 0.21
CA GLN A 26 6.97 -9.25 1.06
C GLN A 26 7.31 -7.76 0.91
N MET A 27 6.99 -7.17 -0.23
CA MET A 27 7.23 -5.75 -0.52
C MET A 27 6.06 -4.86 -0.16
N GLN A 28 4.99 -5.40 0.43
CA GLN A 28 3.90 -4.58 0.93
C GLN A 28 4.41 -3.59 1.98
N PRO A 29 4.04 -2.32 1.87
CA PRO A 29 4.49 -1.32 2.83
C PRO A 29 3.95 -1.62 4.21
N ASN A 30 4.83 -1.48 5.21
CA ASN A 30 4.47 -1.71 6.61
C ASN A 30 3.96 -0.41 7.21
N LEU A 31 2.71 -0.08 6.93
CA LEU A 31 2.06 1.11 7.48
C LEU A 31 1.67 0.88 8.93
N THR A 32 1.83 1.93 9.75
CA THR A 32 1.34 1.89 11.11
C THR A 32 -0.19 2.00 11.12
N ALA A 33 -0.81 1.60 12.22
CA ALA A 33 -2.27 1.72 12.40
C ALA A 33 -2.72 3.18 12.24
N ARG A 34 -1.95 4.12 12.75
CA ARG A 34 -2.28 5.55 12.65
C ARG A 34 -2.13 6.07 11.22
N GLU A 35 -1.12 5.62 10.48
CA GLU A 35 -0.97 5.96 9.06
C GLU A 35 -2.16 5.46 8.24
N ILE A 36 -2.59 4.23 8.47
CA ILE A 36 -3.77 3.65 7.81
C ILE A 36 -5.02 4.46 8.16
N GLU A 37 -5.21 4.80 9.41
CA GLU A 37 -6.36 5.60 9.88
C GLU A 37 -6.41 6.96 9.20
N VAL A 38 -5.28 7.66 9.13
CA VAL A 38 -5.19 8.96 8.45
C VAL A 38 -5.53 8.82 6.97
N LEU A 39 -5.05 7.78 6.30
CA LEU A 39 -5.35 7.54 4.89
C LEU A 39 -6.83 7.20 4.68
N LYS A 40 -7.45 6.46 5.59
CA LYS A 40 -8.89 6.18 5.53
C LYS A 40 -9.73 7.46 5.57
N TRP A 41 -9.42 8.36 6.49
CA TRP A 41 -10.09 9.65 6.57
C TRP A 41 -9.83 10.50 5.32
N THR A 42 -8.61 10.44 4.79
CA THR A 42 -8.28 11.13 3.54
C THR A 42 -9.09 10.59 2.37
N ALA A 43 -9.26 9.28 2.30
CA ALA A 43 -10.09 8.63 1.28
C ALA A 43 -11.55 9.06 1.38
N ASP A 44 -12.00 9.36 2.58
CA ASP A 44 -13.37 9.84 2.87
C ASP A 44 -13.52 11.35 2.62
N GLY A 45 -12.49 12.01 2.12
CA GLY A 45 -12.54 13.42 1.75
C GLY A 45 -12.20 14.39 2.87
N LYS A 46 -11.68 13.92 4.00
CA LYS A 46 -11.33 14.79 5.13
C LYS A 46 -10.00 15.49 4.89
N THR A 47 -9.92 16.75 5.32
CA THR A 47 -8.68 17.54 5.29
C THR A 47 -7.81 17.20 6.50
N SER A 48 -6.54 17.65 6.48
CA SER A 48 -5.65 17.48 7.64
C SER A 48 -6.21 18.15 8.89
N ALA A 49 -6.87 19.29 8.74
CA ALA A 49 -7.53 19.98 9.85
C ALA A 49 -8.67 19.14 10.41
N ASP A 50 -9.50 18.56 9.55
CA ASP A 50 -10.60 17.68 9.96
C ASP A 50 -10.07 16.46 10.71
N ILE A 51 -9.02 15.82 10.16
CA ILE A 51 -8.42 14.63 10.75
C ILE A 51 -7.80 14.95 12.11
N SER A 52 -7.14 16.10 12.22
CA SER A 52 -6.54 16.52 13.49
C SER A 52 -7.60 16.63 14.58
N SER A 53 -8.77 17.18 14.25
CA SER A 53 -9.90 17.27 15.18
C SER A 53 -10.47 15.90 15.52
N LEU A 54 -10.62 15.03 14.51
CA LEU A 54 -11.18 13.68 14.71
C LEU A 54 -10.29 12.79 15.57
N LEU A 55 -8.97 12.92 15.43
CA LEU A 55 -8.00 12.08 16.15
C LEU A 55 -7.46 12.75 17.41
N ASP A 56 -7.85 13.98 17.67
CA ASP A 56 -7.36 14.77 18.81
C ASP A 56 -5.83 14.89 18.82
N VAL A 57 -5.27 15.24 17.67
CA VAL A 57 -3.83 15.48 17.46
C VAL A 57 -3.64 16.77 16.67
N SER A 58 -2.42 17.29 16.61
CA SER A 58 -2.13 18.48 15.79
C SER A 58 -2.16 18.16 14.30
N GLU A 59 -2.37 19.18 13.47
CA GLU A 59 -2.24 19.04 12.02
C GLU A 59 -0.84 18.61 11.63
N ASN A 60 0.18 19.09 12.33
CA ASN A 60 1.57 18.67 12.10
C ASN A 60 1.73 17.17 12.30
N THR A 61 1.09 16.60 13.31
CA THR A 61 1.10 15.17 13.57
C THR A 61 0.41 14.42 12.44
N VAL A 62 -0.74 14.91 11.95
CA VAL A 62 -1.44 14.32 10.82
C VAL A 62 -0.53 14.34 9.59
N ASN A 63 0.08 15.47 9.29
CA ASN A 63 0.97 15.62 8.14
C ASN A 63 2.22 14.74 8.25
N PHE A 64 2.72 14.52 9.45
CA PHE A 64 3.81 13.59 9.73
C PHE A 64 3.42 12.16 9.32
N HIS A 65 2.24 11.69 9.71
CA HIS A 65 1.76 10.37 9.33
C HIS A 65 1.54 10.26 7.82
N VAL A 66 1.00 11.30 7.19
CA VAL A 66 0.81 11.35 5.74
C VAL A 66 2.15 11.25 5.02
N LYS A 67 3.13 12.03 5.45
CA LYS A 67 4.47 12.05 4.85
C LYS A 67 5.14 10.68 4.93
N ASN A 68 5.04 10.01 6.06
CA ASN A 68 5.59 8.67 6.23
C ASN A 68 4.87 7.66 5.34
N ALA A 69 3.55 7.75 5.23
CA ALA A 69 2.77 6.88 4.36
C ALA A 69 3.14 7.09 2.89
N VAL A 70 3.27 8.34 2.46
CA VAL A 70 3.70 8.69 1.10
C VAL A 70 5.04 8.04 0.79
N TYR A 71 6.00 8.15 1.70
CA TYR A 71 7.33 7.56 1.54
C TYR A 71 7.25 6.03 1.47
N LYS A 72 6.54 5.40 2.41
CA LYS A 72 6.41 3.94 2.48
C LYS A 72 5.70 3.36 1.25
N LEU A 73 4.73 4.08 0.70
CA LEU A 73 3.98 3.66 -0.48
C LEU A 73 4.67 4.03 -1.79
N GLN A 74 5.84 4.69 -1.72
CA GLN A 74 6.64 5.08 -2.88
C GLN A 74 5.82 5.94 -3.86
N THR A 75 5.12 6.93 -3.31
CA THR A 75 4.32 7.89 -4.08
C THR A 75 4.87 9.31 -3.88
N THR A 76 4.29 10.28 -4.56
CA THR A 76 4.76 11.66 -4.52
C THR A 76 3.83 12.61 -3.76
N ASN A 77 2.60 12.18 -3.46
CA ASN A 77 1.63 13.04 -2.77
C ASN A 77 0.60 12.20 -2.01
N LYS A 78 -0.17 12.88 -1.18
CA LYS A 78 -1.19 12.28 -0.33
C LYS A 78 -2.26 11.54 -1.13
N THR A 79 -2.73 12.12 -2.22
CA THR A 79 -3.77 11.51 -3.05
C THR A 79 -3.29 10.20 -3.66
N ALA A 80 -2.09 10.20 -4.25
CA ALA A 80 -1.50 9.00 -4.83
C ALA A 80 -1.26 7.93 -3.77
N ALA A 81 -0.82 8.31 -2.57
CA ALA A 81 -0.63 7.38 -1.46
C ALA A 81 -1.95 6.73 -1.05
N THR A 82 -3.01 7.53 -0.94
CA THR A 82 -4.34 7.05 -0.58
C THR A 82 -4.87 6.05 -1.62
N VAL A 83 -4.74 6.38 -2.91
CA VAL A 83 -5.16 5.49 -4.00
C VAL A 83 -4.38 4.18 -3.96
N ARG A 84 -3.06 4.26 -3.82
CA ARG A 84 -2.21 3.07 -3.77
C ARG A 84 -2.55 2.19 -2.57
N ALA A 85 -2.76 2.77 -1.41
CA ALA A 85 -3.15 2.03 -0.21
C ALA A 85 -4.49 1.33 -0.40
N ALA A 86 -5.45 1.99 -1.03
CA ALA A 86 -6.75 1.40 -1.36
C ALA A 86 -6.59 0.22 -2.32
N MET A 87 -5.77 0.38 -3.36
CA MET A 87 -5.51 -0.68 -4.34
C MET A 87 -4.83 -1.90 -3.72
N LEU A 88 -3.99 -1.69 -2.72
CA LEU A 88 -3.32 -2.77 -1.98
C LEU A 88 -4.22 -3.40 -0.92
N GLY A 89 -5.45 -2.92 -0.74
CA GLY A 89 -6.38 -3.43 0.25
C GLY A 89 -6.05 -3.04 1.69
N LEU A 90 -5.22 -2.01 1.88
CA LEU A 90 -4.78 -1.57 3.21
C LEU A 90 -5.82 -0.72 3.94
N LEU A 91 -6.79 -0.18 3.23
CA LEU A 91 -7.82 0.69 3.80
C LEU A 91 -9.12 -0.04 4.16
N GLY A 92 -9.14 -1.34 4.01
CA GLY A 92 -10.28 -2.15 4.43
C GLY A 92 -11.08 -2.78 3.33
#